data_effb2f75bb3e425e2be6a0dbca3008f2
#
_entry.id   effb2f75bb3e425e2be6a0dbca3008f2
#
_cell.length_a   1.000
_cell.length_b   1.000
_cell.length_c   1.000
_cell.angle_alpha   90.00
_cell.angle_beta   90.00
_cell.angle_gamma   90.00
#
_symmetry.space_group_name_H-M   'P 1'
#
loop_
_entity.id
_entity.type
_entity.pdbx_description
1 polymer ?
#
loop_
_entity_poly.entity_id
_entity_poly.type
_entity_poly.pdbx_seq_one_letter_code
_entity_poly.pdbx_strand_id
1 'polypeptide(L)'
;HKRKDTNPNRNTFYEFTGFIKCGCCGANYRCQSGKRKDGTPTRSWYCTGPRSECRNPAIRDDTMKRLVADVLGLDEFDEAAMDARIENATILDHTVTFHFRDGHTESRAFLDKRHGTPWTEERREKARESMKAAWTDERREAMSERIKKIRSEKKWPNP
;
A
#
# COMPACT_ATOMS: atom_id res chain seq x y z
N HIS A 1 31.47 -9.29 -8.36
CA HIS A 1 31.26 -8.66 -7.04
C HIS A 1 29.89 -9.08 -6.49
N LYS A 2 29.86 -10.11 -5.61
CA LYS A 2 28.67 -10.45 -4.84
C LYS A 2 28.44 -9.33 -3.83
N ARG A 3 27.42 -8.48 -4.03
CA ARG A 3 26.96 -7.53 -3.01
C ARG A 3 26.56 -8.34 -1.77
N LYS A 4 27.29 -8.18 -0.65
CA LYS A 4 26.85 -8.66 0.65
C LYS A 4 25.54 -7.95 0.98
N ASP A 5 24.44 -8.68 0.92
CA ASP A 5 23.14 -8.20 1.40
C ASP A 5 23.22 -8.06 2.93
N THR A 6 23.46 -6.84 3.38
CA THR A 6 23.58 -6.49 4.80
C THR A 6 22.25 -6.12 5.44
N ASN A 7 21.12 -6.49 4.82
CA ASN A 7 19.80 -6.20 5.41
C ASN A 7 19.37 -7.36 6.34
N PRO A 8 19.49 -7.19 7.67
CA PRO A 8 19.14 -8.24 8.64
C PRO A 8 17.63 -8.60 8.61
N ASN A 9 16.77 -7.80 7.97
CA ASN A 9 15.33 -7.99 7.91
C ASN A 9 14.84 -8.77 6.68
N ARG A 10 15.72 -9.32 5.84
CA ARG A 10 15.32 -9.97 4.59
C ARG A 10 14.59 -11.31 4.81
N ASN A 11 14.72 -11.92 5.98
CA ASN A 11 14.11 -13.20 6.35
C ASN A 11 13.11 -13.08 7.51
N THR A 12 12.54 -11.91 7.75
CA THR A 12 11.48 -11.79 8.76
C THR A 12 10.20 -12.39 8.21
N PHE A 13 9.82 -13.53 8.74
CA PHE A 13 8.52 -14.13 8.51
C PHE A 13 7.50 -13.44 9.42
N TYR A 14 6.41 -12.98 8.82
CA TYR A 14 5.28 -12.41 9.50
C TYR A 14 4.09 -13.36 9.37
N GLU A 15 3.10 -13.18 10.18
CA GLU A 15 1.93 -14.06 10.35
C GLU A 15 1.23 -14.44 9.03
N PHE A 16 1.22 -13.52 8.05
CA PHE A 16 0.58 -13.76 6.75
C PHE A 16 1.57 -14.02 5.60
N THR A 17 2.84 -14.32 5.92
CA THR A 17 3.85 -14.63 4.88
C THR A 17 3.48 -15.93 4.15
N GLY A 18 3.27 -15.84 2.83
CA GLY A 18 2.85 -16.99 2.02
C GLY A 18 1.35 -17.33 2.11
N PHE A 19 0.64 -16.74 3.07
CA PHE A 19 -0.79 -16.97 3.31
C PHE A 19 -1.69 -16.21 2.33
N ILE A 20 -1.33 -14.96 1.98
CA ILE A 20 -2.14 -14.10 1.13
C ILE A 20 -1.72 -14.23 -0.33
N LYS A 21 -2.66 -14.58 -1.20
CA LYS A 21 -2.49 -14.68 -2.65
C LYS A 21 -3.28 -13.60 -3.38
N CYS A 22 -2.80 -13.22 -4.55
CA CYS A 22 -3.48 -12.26 -5.41
C CYS A 22 -4.49 -12.96 -6.32
N GLY A 23 -5.76 -12.60 -6.24
CA GLY A 23 -6.81 -13.14 -7.11
C GLY A 23 -6.71 -12.69 -8.57
N CYS A 24 -5.93 -11.62 -8.85
CA CYS A 24 -5.72 -11.12 -10.20
C CYS A 24 -4.58 -11.86 -10.92
N CYS A 25 -3.40 -12.00 -10.28
CA CYS A 25 -2.19 -12.54 -10.93
C CYS A 25 -1.61 -13.80 -10.25
N GLY A 26 -2.24 -14.30 -9.19
CA GLY A 26 -1.79 -15.48 -8.44
C GLY A 26 -0.54 -15.29 -7.59
N ALA A 27 0.14 -14.14 -7.66
CA ALA A 27 1.36 -13.88 -6.91
C ALA A 27 1.07 -13.74 -5.40
N ASN A 28 2.06 -14.07 -4.57
CA ASN A 28 1.94 -13.87 -3.14
C ASN A 28 2.01 -12.39 -2.77
N TYR A 29 1.39 -12.04 -1.65
CA TYR A 29 1.56 -10.74 -1.03
C TYR A 29 2.81 -10.74 -0.15
N ARG A 30 3.48 -9.59 -0.12
CA ARG A 30 4.67 -9.35 0.70
C ARG A 30 4.40 -8.24 1.70
N CYS A 31 4.89 -8.43 2.93
CA CYS A 31 4.85 -7.41 3.97
C CYS A 31 5.86 -6.29 3.67
N GLN A 32 5.40 -5.07 3.81
CA GLN A 32 6.25 -3.87 3.82
C GLN A 32 6.02 -3.12 5.12
N SER A 33 7.08 -2.96 5.90
CA SER A 33 7.08 -2.16 7.12
C SER A 33 7.38 -0.70 6.81
N GLY A 34 6.77 0.19 7.55
CA GLY A 34 6.95 1.64 7.46
C GLY A 34 6.73 2.29 8.81
N LYS A 35 6.88 3.61 8.86
CA LYS A 35 6.53 4.43 10.03
C LYS A 35 5.60 5.56 9.62
N ARG A 36 4.64 5.89 10.45
CA ARG A 36 3.83 7.10 10.31
C ARG A 36 4.66 8.34 10.68
N LYS A 37 4.12 9.53 10.40
CA LYS A 37 4.75 10.79 10.79
C LYS A 37 4.97 10.94 12.30
N ASP A 38 4.11 10.31 13.09
CA ASP A 38 4.18 10.24 14.56
C ASP A 38 5.16 9.17 15.09
N GLY A 39 5.90 8.48 14.19
CA GLY A 39 6.84 7.41 14.55
C GLY A 39 6.19 6.04 14.73
N THR A 40 4.86 5.92 14.72
CA THR A 40 4.15 4.65 14.89
C THR A 40 4.51 3.67 13.77
N PRO A 41 4.96 2.44 14.09
CA PRO A 41 5.25 1.44 13.07
C PRO A 41 3.98 1.03 12.34
N THR A 42 4.08 0.86 11.02
CA THR A 42 2.98 0.36 10.20
C THR A 42 3.44 -0.79 9.34
N ARG A 43 2.55 -1.75 9.12
CA ARG A 43 2.75 -2.85 8.20
C ARG A 43 1.62 -2.89 7.18
N SER A 44 1.97 -3.25 5.95
CA SER A 44 0.99 -3.41 4.87
C SER A 44 1.46 -4.50 3.92
N TRP A 45 0.51 -5.21 3.37
CA TRP A 45 0.71 -6.31 2.46
C TRP A 45 0.43 -5.86 1.03
N TYR A 46 1.34 -6.14 0.11
CA TYR A 46 1.29 -5.74 -1.29
C TYR A 46 1.49 -6.94 -2.19
N CYS A 47 0.75 -6.99 -3.30
CA CYS A 47 0.98 -7.97 -4.34
C CYS A 47 2.39 -7.82 -4.92
N THR A 48 3.10 -8.94 -5.10
CA THR A 48 4.45 -8.97 -5.70
C THR A 48 4.42 -9.10 -7.22
N GLY A 49 3.25 -9.25 -7.83
CA GLY A 49 3.09 -9.29 -9.28
C GLY A 49 3.52 -7.99 -9.97
N PRO A 50 3.81 -8.04 -11.29
CA PRO A 50 4.24 -6.87 -12.04
C PRO A 50 3.16 -5.78 -12.01
N ARG A 51 3.54 -4.56 -11.65
CA ARG A 51 2.61 -3.42 -11.55
C ARG A 51 1.96 -3.02 -12.88
N SER A 52 2.56 -3.42 -13.99
CA SER A 52 2.00 -3.25 -15.33
C SER A 52 0.77 -4.11 -15.57
N GLU A 53 0.70 -5.27 -14.92
CA GLU A 53 -0.32 -6.29 -15.13
C GLU A 53 -1.27 -6.44 -13.94
N CYS A 54 -0.81 -6.11 -12.73
CA CYS A 54 -1.59 -6.25 -11.52
C CYS A 54 -1.64 -4.96 -10.70
N ARG A 55 -2.85 -4.42 -10.53
CA ARG A 55 -3.14 -3.25 -9.69
C ARG A 55 -3.97 -3.61 -8.46
N ASN A 56 -3.93 -4.86 -8.04
CA ASN A 56 -4.70 -5.31 -6.89
C ASN A 56 -4.31 -4.52 -5.63
N PRO A 57 -5.28 -4.12 -4.79
CA PRO A 57 -5.04 -3.21 -3.67
C PRO A 57 -4.12 -3.84 -2.61
N ALA A 58 -3.39 -2.98 -1.92
CA ALA A 58 -2.70 -3.37 -0.71
C ALA A 58 -3.68 -3.44 0.46
N ILE A 59 -3.39 -4.28 1.44
CA ILE A 59 -4.14 -4.37 2.68
C ILE A 59 -3.23 -4.08 3.88
N ARG A 60 -3.75 -3.39 4.89
CA ARG A 60 -3.02 -3.14 6.13
C ARG A 60 -3.02 -4.39 7.01
N ASP A 61 -1.96 -4.56 7.77
CA ASP A 61 -1.79 -5.68 8.70
C ASP A 61 -2.91 -5.72 9.75
N ASP A 62 -3.22 -4.56 10.34
CA ASP A 62 -4.30 -4.41 11.32
C ASP A 62 -5.69 -4.70 10.72
N THR A 63 -5.91 -4.34 9.47
CA THR A 63 -7.15 -4.67 8.74
C THR A 63 -7.25 -6.17 8.50
N MET A 64 -6.17 -6.81 8.06
CA MET A 64 -6.15 -8.25 7.79
C MET A 64 -6.38 -9.06 9.08
N LYS A 65 -5.74 -8.70 10.19
CA LYS A 65 -5.93 -9.32 11.50
C LYS A 65 -7.38 -9.25 11.96
N ARG A 66 -8.01 -8.07 11.82
CA ARG A 66 -9.43 -7.90 12.16
C ARG A 66 -10.34 -8.76 11.30
N LEU A 67 -10.07 -8.87 9.99
CA LEU A 67 -10.89 -9.70 9.10
C LEU A 67 -10.75 -11.19 9.42
N VAL A 68 -9.56 -11.66 9.79
CA VAL A 68 -9.35 -13.04 10.25
C VAL A 68 -10.12 -13.30 11.54
N ALA A 69 -10.04 -12.40 12.52
CA ALA A 69 -10.80 -12.53 13.77
C ALA A 69 -12.31 -12.58 13.50
N ASP A 70 -12.82 -11.71 12.63
CA ASP A 70 -14.24 -11.65 12.24
C ASP A 70 -14.74 -12.95 11.61
N VAL A 71 -14.02 -13.54 10.64
CA VAL A 71 -14.44 -14.80 10.00
C VAL A 71 -14.28 -16.03 10.92
N LEU A 72 -13.42 -15.94 11.92
CA LEU A 72 -13.25 -16.98 12.94
C LEU A 72 -14.22 -16.83 14.11
N GLY A 73 -14.95 -15.72 14.20
CA GLY A 73 -15.84 -15.38 15.32
C GLY A 73 -15.08 -15.11 16.62
N LEU A 74 -13.88 -14.51 16.52
CA LEU A 74 -13.02 -14.17 17.65
C LEU A 74 -13.04 -12.64 17.89
N ASP A 75 -12.86 -12.24 19.15
CA ASP A 75 -12.76 -10.83 19.53
C ASP A 75 -11.42 -10.20 19.07
N GLU A 76 -10.34 -11.00 19.11
CA GLU A 76 -9.00 -10.61 18.72
C GLU A 76 -8.36 -11.64 17.77
N PHE A 77 -7.33 -11.19 17.03
CA PHE A 77 -6.58 -12.05 16.14
C PHE A 77 -5.78 -13.12 16.91
N ASP A 78 -5.97 -14.37 16.52
CA ASP A 78 -5.22 -15.53 17.02
C ASP A 78 -4.59 -16.26 15.83
N GLU A 79 -3.26 -16.27 15.79
CA GLU A 79 -2.48 -16.92 14.71
C GLU A 79 -2.66 -18.44 14.72
N ALA A 80 -2.70 -19.06 15.89
CA ALA A 80 -2.87 -20.52 16.02
C ALA A 80 -4.26 -20.95 15.53
N ALA A 81 -5.30 -20.20 15.86
CA ALA A 81 -6.66 -20.45 15.37
C ALA A 81 -6.77 -20.24 13.84
N MET A 82 -6.09 -19.24 13.30
CA MET A 82 -6.00 -19.01 11.87
C MET A 82 -5.35 -20.21 11.16
N ASP A 83 -4.16 -20.61 11.59
CA ASP A 83 -3.42 -21.72 11.01
C ASP A 83 -4.16 -23.06 11.12
N ALA A 84 -4.91 -23.27 12.19
CA ALA A 84 -5.70 -24.49 12.37
C ALA A 84 -6.90 -24.57 11.42
N ARG A 85 -7.54 -23.44 11.05
CA ARG A 85 -8.83 -23.42 10.37
C ARG A 85 -8.77 -22.91 8.94
N ILE A 86 -7.86 -21.97 8.62
CA ILE A 86 -7.77 -21.32 7.32
C ILE A 86 -6.52 -21.84 6.59
N GLU A 87 -6.66 -22.21 5.34
CA GLU A 87 -5.55 -22.65 4.50
C GLU A 87 -4.80 -21.47 3.86
N ASN A 88 -5.54 -20.54 3.26
CA ASN A 88 -5.02 -19.34 2.64
C ASN A 88 -6.11 -18.29 2.44
N ALA A 89 -5.71 -17.08 2.06
CA ALA A 89 -6.62 -16.02 1.68
C ALA A 89 -6.28 -15.47 0.30
N THR A 90 -7.31 -15.15 -0.48
CA THR A 90 -7.17 -14.53 -1.80
C THR A 90 -7.73 -13.11 -1.78
N ILE A 91 -6.97 -12.15 -2.28
CA ILE A 91 -7.44 -10.77 -2.41
C ILE A 91 -7.74 -10.48 -3.88
N LEU A 92 -8.96 -10.01 -4.13
CA LEU A 92 -9.38 -9.49 -5.42
C LEU A 92 -10.19 -8.22 -5.20
N ASP A 93 -9.77 -7.13 -5.84
CA ASP A 93 -10.35 -5.78 -5.73
C ASP A 93 -10.60 -5.34 -4.28
N HIS A 94 -10.97 -5.09 -3.48
CA HIS A 94 -11.17 -4.78 -2.07
C HIS A 94 -11.92 -5.88 -1.30
N THR A 95 -11.84 -7.12 -1.79
CA THR A 95 -12.45 -8.27 -1.13
C THR A 95 -11.38 -9.30 -0.79
N VAL A 96 -11.40 -9.78 0.45
CA VAL A 96 -10.60 -10.92 0.91
C VAL A 96 -11.50 -12.13 0.96
N THR A 97 -11.14 -13.19 0.25
CA THR A 97 -11.79 -14.51 0.32
C THR A 97 -10.88 -15.45 1.09
N PHE A 98 -11.37 -15.94 2.21
CA PHE A 98 -10.69 -16.92 3.05
C PHE A 98 -11.08 -18.33 2.61
N HIS A 99 -10.08 -19.19 2.41
CA HIS A 99 -10.26 -20.60 2.06
C HIS A 99 -10.00 -21.42 3.31
N PHE A 100 -11.03 -22.05 3.84
CA PHE A 100 -10.94 -22.87 5.02
C PHE A 100 -10.49 -24.29 4.70
N ARG A 101 -9.86 -24.94 5.66
CA ARG A 101 -9.33 -26.34 5.50
C ARG A 101 -10.41 -27.39 5.32
N ASP A 102 -11.64 -27.11 5.73
CA ASP A 102 -12.82 -27.95 5.50
C ASP A 102 -13.45 -27.79 4.10
N GLY A 103 -12.89 -26.87 3.28
CA GLY A 103 -13.30 -26.64 1.91
C GLY A 103 -14.32 -25.52 1.72
N HIS A 104 -14.86 -24.93 2.79
CA HIS A 104 -15.74 -23.75 2.61
C HIS A 104 -14.93 -22.48 2.42
N THR A 105 -15.60 -21.44 1.95
CA THR A 105 -15.01 -20.11 1.72
C THR A 105 -15.87 -19.02 2.28
N GLU A 106 -15.25 -18.01 2.88
CA GLU A 106 -15.92 -16.78 3.31
C GLU A 106 -15.25 -15.55 2.74
N SER A 107 -16.05 -14.56 2.35
CA SER A 107 -15.54 -13.32 1.79
C SER A 107 -15.89 -12.11 2.67
N ARG A 108 -14.94 -11.20 2.79
CA ARG A 108 -15.11 -9.93 3.52
C ARG A 108 -14.57 -8.78 2.67
N ALA A 109 -15.36 -7.75 2.54
CA ALA A 109 -14.91 -6.50 1.92
C ALA A 109 -14.07 -5.69 2.90
N PHE A 110 -13.05 -5.00 2.39
CA PHE A 110 -12.28 -4.05 3.17
C PHE A 110 -12.15 -2.71 2.45
N LEU A 111 -12.22 -1.64 3.23
CA LEU A 111 -11.92 -0.30 2.77
C LEU A 111 -10.65 0.14 3.47
N ASP A 112 -9.54 0.14 2.75
CA ASP A 112 -8.32 0.73 3.26
C ASP A 112 -8.44 2.25 3.11
N LYS A 113 -8.57 2.98 4.22
CA LYS A 113 -8.69 4.45 4.27
C LYS A 113 -7.50 5.21 3.66
N ARG A 114 -6.57 4.51 2.98
CA ARG A 114 -5.46 5.11 2.24
C ARG A 114 -5.88 5.83 0.96
N HIS A 115 -6.98 5.44 0.36
CA HIS A 115 -7.61 6.28 -0.63
C HIS A 115 -8.33 7.38 0.14
N GLY A 116 -7.62 8.48 0.34
CA GLY A 116 -8.23 9.69 0.88
C GLY A 116 -9.58 9.89 0.21
N THR A 117 -10.52 10.46 0.93
CA THR A 117 -11.85 10.79 0.43
C THR A 117 -11.82 11.04 -1.07
N PRO A 118 -12.65 10.36 -1.88
CA PRO A 118 -12.62 10.53 -3.34
C PRO A 118 -12.56 12.02 -3.67
N TRP A 119 -11.72 12.36 -4.63
CA TRP A 119 -11.64 13.72 -5.12
C TRP A 119 -12.97 14.07 -5.77
N THR A 120 -13.90 14.59 -4.96
CA THR A 120 -15.14 15.18 -5.48
C THR A 120 -14.77 16.39 -6.35
N GLU A 121 -15.63 16.73 -7.31
CA GLU A 121 -15.40 17.87 -8.20
C GLU A 121 -15.19 19.17 -7.40
N GLU A 122 -15.99 19.37 -6.36
CA GLU A 122 -15.86 20.49 -5.41
C GLU A 122 -14.45 20.55 -4.75
N ARG A 123 -13.92 19.40 -4.38
CA ARG A 123 -12.58 19.32 -3.77
C ARG A 123 -11.46 19.54 -4.79
N ARG A 124 -11.67 19.16 -6.05
CA ARG A 124 -10.78 19.47 -7.17
C ARG A 124 -10.76 20.94 -7.46
N GLU A 125 -11.93 21.57 -7.47
CA GLU A 125 -12.08 22.99 -7.73
C GLU A 125 -11.44 23.84 -6.63
N LYS A 126 -11.69 23.52 -5.37
CA LYS A 126 -11.04 24.14 -4.22
C LYS A 126 -9.50 23.97 -4.23
N ALA A 127 -9.01 22.81 -4.66
CA ALA A 127 -7.56 22.60 -4.82
C ALA A 127 -6.98 23.42 -5.99
N ARG A 128 -7.71 23.57 -7.11
CA ARG A 128 -7.31 24.44 -8.23
C ARG A 128 -7.27 25.91 -7.83
N GLU A 129 -8.28 26.37 -7.11
CA GLU A 129 -8.32 27.74 -6.58
C GLU A 129 -7.18 28.00 -5.60
N SER A 130 -6.95 27.07 -4.67
CA SER A 130 -5.84 27.17 -3.73
C SER A 130 -4.47 27.17 -4.44
N MET A 131 -4.31 26.37 -5.49
CA MET A 131 -3.10 26.39 -6.32
C MET A 131 -2.95 27.70 -7.11
N LYS A 132 -4.04 28.22 -7.68
CA LYS A 132 -4.02 29.52 -8.37
C LYS A 132 -3.66 30.65 -7.42
N ALA A 133 -4.24 30.68 -6.23
CA ALA A 133 -3.94 31.68 -5.20
C ALA A 133 -2.48 31.56 -4.69
N ALA A 134 -1.91 30.36 -4.66
CA ALA A 134 -0.52 30.13 -4.25
C ALA A 134 0.50 30.48 -5.36
N TRP A 135 0.09 30.55 -6.61
CA TRP A 135 0.91 30.94 -7.78
C TRP A 135 0.73 32.43 -8.08
N THR A 136 1.25 33.29 -7.24
CA THR A 136 1.35 34.74 -7.52
C THR A 136 2.41 35.00 -8.61
N ASP A 137 2.28 36.12 -9.29
CA ASP A 137 3.24 36.51 -10.35
C ASP A 137 4.67 36.66 -9.80
N GLU A 138 4.81 37.14 -8.59
CA GLU A 138 6.09 37.21 -7.86
C GLU A 138 6.73 35.83 -7.68
N ARG A 139 5.92 34.82 -7.38
CA ARG A 139 6.39 33.45 -7.19
C ARG A 139 6.77 32.78 -8.50
N ARG A 140 6.10 33.14 -9.60
CA ARG A 140 6.46 32.71 -10.97
C ARG A 140 7.79 33.30 -11.40
N GLU A 141 8.01 34.57 -11.14
CA GLU A 141 9.25 35.28 -11.46
C GLU A 141 10.43 34.70 -10.67
N ALA A 142 10.27 34.55 -9.34
CA ALA A 142 11.27 33.95 -8.48
C ALA A 142 11.65 32.53 -8.91
N MET A 143 10.66 31.72 -9.30
CA MET A 143 10.88 30.37 -9.80
C MET A 143 11.59 30.39 -11.17
N SER A 144 11.22 31.29 -12.08
CA SER A 144 11.85 31.48 -13.37
C SER A 144 13.33 31.87 -13.23
N GLU A 145 13.62 32.80 -12.35
CA GLU A 145 14.99 33.20 -12.02
C GLU A 145 15.82 32.06 -11.44
N ARG A 146 15.24 31.33 -10.51
CA ARG A 146 15.88 30.15 -9.93
C ARG A 146 16.22 29.09 -10.99
N ILE A 147 15.30 28.84 -11.92
CA ILE A 147 15.54 27.90 -13.05
C ILE A 147 16.65 28.42 -13.97
N LYS A 148 16.64 29.72 -14.30
CA LYS A 148 17.71 30.36 -15.11
C LYS A 148 19.06 30.18 -14.44
N LYS A 149 19.15 30.43 -13.13
CA LYS A 149 20.37 30.28 -12.33
C LYS A 149 20.86 28.82 -12.34
N ILE A 150 19.96 27.85 -12.10
CA ILE A 150 20.32 26.41 -12.13
C ILE A 150 20.82 25.99 -13.53
N ARG A 151 20.21 26.51 -14.60
CA ARG A 151 20.65 26.22 -15.98
C ARG A 151 22.02 26.80 -16.30
N SER A 152 22.33 27.99 -15.80
CA SER A 152 23.65 28.62 -16.00
C SER A 152 24.76 27.91 -15.21
N GLU A 153 24.44 27.43 -14.02
CA GLU A 153 25.41 26.71 -13.16
C GLU A 153 25.68 25.27 -13.64
N LYS A 154 24.68 24.57 -14.20
CA LYS A 154 24.78 23.14 -14.58
C LYS A 154 25.21 22.86 -16.03
N LYS A 155 25.54 23.86 -16.89
CA LYS A 155 25.91 23.62 -18.29
C LYS A 155 25.13 22.46 -18.96
N TRP A 156 23.81 22.52 -18.91
CA TRP A 156 22.98 21.52 -19.59
C TRP A 156 23.10 21.76 -21.11
N PRO A 157 23.41 20.70 -21.90
CA PRO A 157 23.40 20.87 -23.36
C PRO A 157 21.98 21.23 -23.79
N ASN A 158 21.87 22.26 -24.63
CA ASN A 158 20.60 22.56 -25.29
C ASN A 158 20.16 21.35 -26.14
N PRO A 159 18.85 21.05 -26.20
CA PRO A 159 18.32 20.02 -27.10
C PRO A 159 18.57 20.34 -28.54
#